data_15b555f3c56246e4b13516d90ae113dd
#
_entry.id   15b555f3c56246e4b13516d90ae113dd
#
_cell.length_a   1.000
_cell.length_b   1.000
_cell.length_c   1.000
_cell.angle_alpha   90.00
_cell.angle_beta   90.00
_cell.angle_gamma   90.00
#
_symmetry.space_group_name_H-M   'P 1'
#
loop_
_entity.id
_entity.type
_entity.pdbx_description
1 polymer ?
#
loop_
_entity_poly.entity_id
_entity_poly.type
_entity_poly.pdbx_seq_one_letter_code
_entity_poly.pdbx_strand_id
1 'polypeptide(L)'
;NLEELEQKLIPGKTQLVWLETPANPTWAITDLETAAKLTHQAGALLAVDSTVATPVLTRPLELGADLVCHSATKYLNGHSDVLAGFLAVRDPSLELWRRVKMHRKFGGTVLGSMEAFLLIRGMKTLHLRVQRQSQNALELARYLEAQGSINWVFYPGLESNPGYPIAKKQMQGGFGGMLSFLVSGGKKEALEVLSRAQVFKRATSLGGVESLIEHRKSSETVETETPDNLIRMSVGIEAVEDLLEDLRRMLQV
;
A
#
# COMPACT_ATOMS: atom_id res chain seq x y z
N ASN A 1 -7.21 -13.51 2.54
CA ASN A 1 -8.46 -14.20 2.82
C ASN A 1 -8.42 -14.77 4.24
N LEU A 2 -9.43 -14.42 5.08
CA LEU A 2 -9.47 -14.84 6.50
C LEU A 2 -9.75 -16.33 6.67
N GLU A 3 -10.54 -16.93 5.78
CA GLU A 3 -10.79 -18.38 5.78
C GLU A 3 -9.49 -19.16 5.50
N GLU A 4 -8.68 -18.69 4.57
CA GLU A 4 -7.38 -19.29 4.29
C GLU A 4 -6.40 -19.11 5.45
N LEU A 5 -6.43 -17.95 6.13
CA LEU A 5 -5.66 -17.73 7.32
C LEU A 5 -6.03 -18.74 8.42
N GLU A 6 -7.33 -18.91 8.69
CA GLU A 6 -7.83 -19.85 9.70
C GLU A 6 -7.39 -21.28 9.40
N GLN A 7 -7.46 -21.71 8.15
CA GLN A 7 -7.03 -23.05 7.72
C GLN A 7 -5.52 -23.28 7.85
N LYS A 8 -4.71 -22.24 7.69
CA LYS A 8 -3.24 -22.34 7.77
C LYS A 8 -2.70 -22.17 9.19
N LEU A 9 -3.50 -21.69 10.14
CA LEU A 9 -3.09 -21.54 11.53
C LEU A 9 -2.98 -22.91 12.20
N ILE A 10 -1.80 -23.22 12.76
CA ILE A 10 -1.55 -24.47 13.52
C ILE A 10 -1.32 -24.07 14.98
N PRO A 11 -2.30 -24.32 15.89
CA PRO A 11 -2.16 -24.00 17.31
C PRO A 11 -0.87 -24.56 17.91
N GLY A 12 -0.13 -23.73 18.65
CA GLY A 12 1.13 -24.09 19.29
C GLY A 12 2.33 -24.27 18.35
N LYS A 13 2.15 -24.18 17.02
CA LYS A 13 3.25 -24.23 16.03
C LYS A 13 3.43 -22.91 15.28
N THR A 14 2.32 -22.30 14.83
CA THR A 14 2.38 -20.96 14.22
C THR A 14 2.80 -19.95 15.28
N GLN A 15 3.90 -19.26 15.05
CA GLN A 15 4.44 -18.26 16.00
C GLN A 15 4.15 -16.83 15.56
N LEU A 16 4.09 -16.61 14.26
CA LEU A 16 3.91 -15.29 13.66
C LEU A 16 3.06 -15.39 12.41
N VAL A 17 2.07 -14.53 12.31
CA VAL A 17 1.34 -14.23 11.09
C VAL A 17 1.82 -12.87 10.58
N TRP A 18 2.14 -12.77 9.28
CA TRP A 18 2.52 -11.54 8.63
C TRP A 18 1.50 -11.21 7.55
N LEU A 19 0.82 -10.06 7.69
CA LEU A 19 -0.17 -9.58 6.74
C LEU A 19 0.28 -8.27 6.11
N GLU A 20 -0.13 -8.04 4.86
CA GLU A 20 -0.07 -6.74 4.20
C GLU A 20 -1.50 -6.28 3.90
N THR A 21 -1.85 -5.04 4.29
CA THR A 21 -3.17 -4.45 3.98
C THR A 21 -3.11 -2.93 3.94
N PRO A 22 -3.58 -2.28 2.85
CA PRO A 22 -3.99 -2.84 1.55
C PRO A 22 -2.85 -3.58 0.83
N ALA A 23 -3.15 -4.74 0.21
CA ALA A 23 -2.13 -5.62 -0.39
C ALA A 23 -1.86 -5.25 -1.86
N ASN A 24 -0.60 -4.97 -2.18
CA ASN A 24 -0.14 -4.67 -3.54
C ASN A 24 -0.15 -5.95 -4.42
N PRO A 25 -0.60 -5.92 -5.69
CA PRO A 25 -1.03 -4.75 -6.46
C PRO A 25 -2.55 -4.55 -6.55
N THR A 26 -3.35 -5.38 -5.90
CA THR A 26 -4.82 -5.38 -6.00
C THR A 26 -5.51 -4.57 -4.91
N TRP A 27 -4.74 -4.09 -3.93
CA TRP A 27 -5.18 -3.28 -2.79
C TRP A 27 -6.28 -3.96 -1.97
N ALA A 28 -6.22 -5.29 -1.93
CA ALA A 28 -7.12 -6.10 -1.11
C ALA A 28 -7.02 -5.73 0.37
N ILE A 29 -8.17 -5.64 1.02
CA ILE A 29 -8.29 -5.25 2.42
C ILE A 29 -8.54 -6.48 3.27
N THR A 30 -7.76 -6.63 4.34
CA THR A 30 -7.98 -7.64 5.38
C THR A 30 -8.58 -6.99 6.62
N ASP A 31 -9.65 -7.56 7.19
CA ASP A 31 -10.18 -7.14 8.50
C ASP A 31 -9.17 -7.49 9.60
N LEU A 32 -8.52 -6.44 10.12
CA LEU A 32 -7.42 -6.59 11.07
C LEU A 32 -7.88 -7.08 12.44
N GLU A 33 -9.06 -6.65 12.92
CA GLU A 33 -9.59 -7.12 14.20
C GLU A 33 -9.88 -8.62 14.18
N THR A 34 -10.49 -9.10 13.09
CA THR A 34 -10.76 -10.53 12.91
C THR A 34 -9.46 -11.32 12.73
N ALA A 35 -8.51 -10.82 11.93
CA ALA A 35 -7.20 -11.45 11.75
C ALA A 35 -6.43 -11.56 13.08
N ALA A 36 -6.43 -10.50 13.89
CA ALA A 36 -5.78 -10.51 15.20
C ALA A 36 -6.40 -11.55 16.13
N LYS A 37 -7.73 -11.61 16.17
CA LYS A 37 -8.46 -12.57 17.00
C LYS A 37 -8.13 -14.02 16.61
N LEU A 38 -8.16 -14.36 15.33
CA LEU A 38 -7.83 -15.71 14.84
C LEU A 38 -6.37 -16.06 15.17
N THR A 39 -5.45 -15.12 14.93
CA THR A 39 -4.02 -15.30 15.19
C THR A 39 -3.74 -15.56 16.67
N HIS A 40 -4.34 -14.76 17.57
CA HIS A 40 -4.16 -14.92 19.01
C HIS A 40 -4.81 -16.19 19.54
N GLN A 41 -5.94 -16.64 19.00
CA GLN A 41 -6.54 -17.94 19.36
C GLN A 41 -5.63 -19.12 19.05
N ALA A 42 -4.79 -19.01 18.04
CA ALA A 42 -3.77 -20.02 17.72
C ALA A 42 -2.48 -19.89 18.56
N GLY A 43 -2.40 -18.87 19.43
CA GLY A 43 -1.20 -18.57 20.25
C GLY A 43 -0.07 -17.90 19.50
N ALA A 44 -0.34 -17.32 18.31
CA ALA A 44 0.61 -16.61 17.47
C ALA A 44 0.55 -15.10 17.65
N LEU A 45 1.59 -14.38 17.19
CA LEU A 45 1.64 -12.92 17.10
C LEU A 45 1.23 -12.47 15.70
N LEU A 46 0.57 -11.31 15.62
CA LEU A 46 0.22 -10.66 14.34
C LEU A 46 1.14 -9.49 14.05
N ALA A 47 1.85 -9.55 12.93
CA ALA A 47 2.57 -8.43 12.34
C ALA A 47 1.84 -7.94 11.09
N VAL A 48 1.74 -6.62 10.92
CA VAL A 48 1.06 -6.01 9.79
C VAL A 48 2.01 -5.06 9.06
N ASP A 49 2.22 -5.31 7.77
CA ASP A 49 2.77 -4.29 6.87
C ASP A 49 1.66 -3.31 6.52
N SER A 50 1.79 -2.09 7.03
CA SER A 50 0.83 -0.99 6.82
C SER A 50 1.46 0.15 6.01
N THR A 51 2.42 -0.18 5.16
CA THR A 51 3.17 0.80 4.35
C THR A 51 2.25 1.70 3.54
N VAL A 52 1.24 1.14 2.88
CA VAL A 52 0.33 1.87 1.98
C VAL A 52 -0.72 2.66 2.77
N ALA A 53 -1.26 2.08 3.83
CA ALA A 53 -2.25 2.77 4.66
C ALA A 53 -1.61 3.90 5.49
N THR A 54 -0.37 3.76 5.91
CA THR A 54 0.31 4.66 6.84
C THR A 54 -0.41 4.78 8.19
N PRO A 55 0.18 5.32 9.25
CA PRO A 55 -0.54 5.56 10.51
C PRO A 55 -1.60 6.66 10.41
N VAL A 56 -1.67 7.37 9.27
CA VAL A 56 -2.71 8.39 9.03
C VAL A 56 -4.06 7.75 8.75
N LEU A 57 -4.08 6.66 7.96
CA LEU A 57 -5.33 6.01 7.53
C LEU A 57 -5.69 4.79 8.37
N THR A 58 -4.69 4.01 8.82
CA THR A 58 -4.92 2.79 9.61
C THR A 58 -3.88 2.65 10.72
N ARG A 59 -4.33 2.27 11.92
CA ARG A 59 -3.48 2.03 13.08
C ARG A 59 -3.59 0.58 13.54
N PRO A 60 -2.84 -0.34 12.93
CA PRO A 60 -2.99 -1.78 13.18
C PRO A 60 -2.82 -2.18 14.66
N LEU A 61 -1.97 -1.50 15.42
CA LEU A 61 -1.77 -1.79 16.85
C LEU A 61 -3.04 -1.54 17.66
N GLU A 62 -3.86 -0.56 17.28
CA GLU A 62 -5.17 -0.27 17.93
C GLU A 62 -6.23 -1.30 17.53
N LEU A 63 -6.05 -1.98 16.39
CA LEU A 63 -6.92 -3.03 15.86
C LEU A 63 -6.47 -4.45 16.24
N GLY A 64 -5.55 -4.56 17.19
CA GLY A 64 -5.12 -5.84 17.76
C GLY A 64 -3.82 -6.41 17.23
N ALA A 65 -3.16 -5.82 16.23
CA ALA A 65 -1.84 -6.27 15.80
C ALA A 65 -0.81 -6.12 16.94
N ASP A 66 0.15 -7.02 16.99
CA ASP A 66 1.24 -6.98 17.97
C ASP A 66 2.42 -6.14 17.47
N LEU A 67 2.68 -6.21 16.16
CA LEU A 67 3.70 -5.43 15.48
C LEU A 67 3.12 -4.76 14.25
N VAL A 68 3.66 -3.60 13.90
CA VAL A 68 3.44 -2.95 12.62
C VAL A 68 4.77 -2.63 11.97
N CYS A 69 4.86 -2.86 10.66
CA CYS A 69 6.00 -2.42 9.88
C CYS A 69 5.56 -1.45 8.79
N HIS A 70 6.50 -0.60 8.39
CA HIS A 70 6.39 0.28 7.24
C HIS A 70 7.69 0.28 6.47
N SER A 71 7.63 0.14 5.16
CA SER A 71 8.70 0.62 4.29
C SER A 71 8.73 2.15 4.39
N ALA A 72 9.58 2.68 5.27
CA ALA A 72 9.69 4.12 5.48
C ALA A 72 10.22 4.85 4.23
N THR A 73 10.83 4.12 3.30
CA THR A 73 11.19 4.53 1.94
C THR A 73 10.01 5.14 1.18
N LYS A 74 8.78 4.67 1.47
CA LYS A 74 7.55 5.02 0.77
C LYS A 74 6.91 6.29 1.35
N TYR A 75 5.66 6.22 1.76
CA TYR A 75 4.88 7.35 2.27
C TYR A 75 5.50 8.08 3.46
N LEU A 76 6.15 7.37 4.41
CA LEU A 76 6.72 8.02 5.59
C LEU A 76 7.75 9.08 5.20
N ASN A 77 8.67 8.73 4.30
CA ASN A 77 9.60 9.69 3.71
C ASN A 77 8.91 10.56 2.65
N GLY A 78 8.31 9.94 1.62
CA GLY A 78 7.49 10.56 0.59
C GLY A 78 8.24 11.40 -0.46
N HIS A 79 9.57 11.41 -0.47
CA HIS A 79 10.38 12.26 -1.34
C HIS A 79 11.40 11.50 -2.20
N SER A 80 11.32 10.15 -2.20
CA SER A 80 12.14 9.26 -3.05
C SER A 80 13.66 9.36 -2.85
N ASP A 81 14.11 9.85 -1.70
CA ASP A 81 15.51 10.16 -1.37
C ASP A 81 16.05 9.40 -0.15
N VAL A 82 15.27 8.45 0.44
CA VAL A 82 15.67 7.64 1.59
C VAL A 82 15.27 6.19 1.41
N LEU A 83 16.18 5.28 1.76
CA LEU A 83 15.91 3.86 1.98
C LEU A 83 15.84 3.58 3.49
N ALA A 84 14.66 3.25 4.01
CA ALA A 84 14.47 3.03 5.43
C ALA A 84 13.32 2.05 5.72
N GLY A 85 13.43 1.33 6.85
CA GLY A 85 12.37 0.54 7.45
C GLY A 85 11.96 1.09 8.81
N PHE A 86 10.73 0.87 9.20
CA PHE A 86 10.21 1.23 10.51
C PHE A 86 9.41 0.07 11.10
N LEU A 87 9.66 -0.22 12.37
CA LEU A 87 8.92 -1.20 13.16
C LEU A 87 8.42 -0.55 14.44
N ALA A 88 7.17 -0.84 14.81
CA ALA A 88 6.63 -0.52 16.13
C ALA A 88 5.94 -1.76 16.73
N VAL A 89 5.84 -1.79 18.05
CA VAL A 89 5.28 -2.90 18.80
C VAL A 89 4.24 -2.37 19.81
N ARG A 90 3.19 -3.14 20.02
CA ARG A 90 2.16 -2.81 21.02
C ARG A 90 2.68 -2.99 22.45
N ASP A 91 3.34 -4.11 22.71
CA ASP A 91 3.93 -4.42 24.01
C ASP A 91 5.47 -4.47 23.93
N PRO A 92 6.18 -3.46 24.46
CA PRO A 92 7.64 -3.42 24.47
C PRO A 92 8.31 -4.52 25.31
N SER A 93 7.57 -5.23 26.15
CA SER A 93 8.08 -6.33 26.99
C SER A 93 8.19 -7.66 26.23
N LEU A 94 7.60 -7.80 25.06
CA LEU A 94 7.67 -9.01 24.24
C LEU A 94 9.12 -9.45 23.99
N GLU A 95 9.41 -10.73 24.22
CA GLU A 95 10.73 -11.32 23.96
C GLU A 95 11.13 -11.16 22.49
N LEU A 96 10.16 -11.29 21.56
CA LEU A 96 10.40 -11.03 20.15
C LEU A 96 10.93 -9.61 19.93
N TRP A 97 10.35 -8.59 20.59
CA TRP A 97 10.81 -7.20 20.47
C TRP A 97 12.23 -7.00 21.04
N ARG A 98 12.54 -7.65 22.14
CA ARG A 98 13.91 -7.65 22.68
C ARG A 98 14.89 -8.22 21.64
N ARG A 99 14.58 -9.35 21.02
CA ARG A 99 15.40 -9.98 19.97
C ARG A 99 15.55 -9.07 18.73
N VAL A 100 14.47 -8.42 18.27
CA VAL A 100 14.52 -7.45 17.17
C VAL A 100 15.49 -6.31 17.47
N LYS A 101 15.41 -5.71 18.67
CA LYS A 101 16.34 -4.64 19.09
C LYS A 101 17.79 -5.11 19.14
N MET A 102 18.02 -6.31 19.64
CA MET A 102 19.37 -6.93 19.69
C MET A 102 19.91 -7.18 18.29
N HIS A 103 19.08 -7.75 17.40
CA HIS A 103 19.46 -8.00 16.01
C HIS A 103 19.80 -6.68 15.28
N ARG A 104 18.97 -5.64 15.44
CA ARG A 104 19.26 -4.30 14.89
C ARG A 104 20.59 -3.76 15.39
N LYS A 105 20.85 -3.85 16.71
CA LYS A 105 22.07 -3.32 17.34
C LYS A 105 23.32 -4.05 16.85
N PHE A 106 23.34 -5.39 16.89
CA PHE A 106 24.53 -6.19 16.58
C PHE A 106 24.67 -6.51 15.10
N GLY A 107 23.56 -6.55 14.34
CA GLY A 107 23.55 -6.72 12.89
C GLY A 107 23.89 -5.44 12.12
N GLY A 108 24.02 -4.29 12.81
CA GLY A 108 24.39 -3.03 12.18
C GLY A 108 23.33 -2.40 11.27
N THR A 109 22.08 -2.90 11.33
CA THR A 109 20.96 -2.36 10.52
C THR A 109 20.44 -1.04 11.11
N VAL A 110 21.30 -0.05 11.17
CA VAL A 110 21.03 1.28 11.75
C VAL A 110 21.02 2.30 10.63
N LEU A 111 19.98 3.13 10.62
CA LEU A 111 19.85 4.21 9.65
C LEU A 111 20.96 5.26 9.82
N GLY A 112 21.52 5.75 8.73
CA GLY A 112 22.49 6.84 8.75
C GLY A 112 21.87 8.14 9.24
N SER A 113 22.70 9.08 9.68
CA SER A 113 22.21 10.35 10.26
C SER A 113 21.51 11.24 9.23
N MET A 114 21.97 11.24 7.97
CA MET A 114 21.35 12.00 6.89
C MET A 114 19.99 11.41 6.53
N GLU A 115 19.90 10.09 6.36
CA GLU A 115 18.66 9.38 6.07
C GLU A 115 17.63 9.57 7.20
N ALA A 116 18.10 9.53 8.46
CA ALA A 116 17.24 9.79 9.61
C ALA A 116 16.72 11.24 9.62
N PHE A 117 17.56 12.21 9.30
CA PHE A 117 17.16 13.62 9.18
C PHE A 117 16.11 13.82 8.08
N LEU A 118 16.35 13.28 6.88
CA LEU A 118 15.43 13.39 5.74
C LEU A 118 14.09 12.70 6.05
N LEU A 119 14.13 11.50 6.66
CA LEU A 119 12.92 10.77 7.05
C LEU A 119 12.10 11.58 8.06
N ILE A 120 12.71 12.11 9.12
CA ILE A 120 12.03 12.94 10.12
C ILE A 120 11.42 14.18 9.45
N ARG A 121 12.15 14.78 8.52
CA ARG A 121 11.66 15.95 7.76
C ARG A 121 10.46 15.60 6.88
N GLY A 122 10.51 14.47 6.16
CA GLY A 122 9.41 13.96 5.33
C GLY A 122 8.16 13.64 6.16
N MET A 123 8.33 13.05 7.34
CA MET A 123 7.21 12.71 8.24
C MET A 123 6.43 13.92 8.72
N LYS A 124 7.02 15.12 8.79
CA LYS A 124 6.33 16.36 9.24
C LYS A 124 5.15 16.74 8.34
N THR A 125 5.15 16.32 7.09
CA THR A 125 4.06 16.58 6.12
C THR A 125 3.25 15.34 5.76
N LEU A 126 3.50 14.20 6.42
CA LEU A 126 2.89 12.93 6.08
C LEU A 126 1.36 13.01 5.97
N HIS A 127 0.70 13.57 6.99
CA HIS A 127 -0.76 13.65 7.04
C HIS A 127 -1.35 14.49 5.89
N LEU A 128 -0.72 15.63 5.56
CA LEU A 128 -1.14 16.50 4.45
C LEU A 128 -1.01 15.78 3.11
N ARG A 129 0.13 15.10 2.90
CA ARG A 129 0.39 14.38 1.65
C ARG A 129 -0.58 13.21 1.48
N VAL A 130 -0.75 12.39 2.52
CA VAL A 130 -1.64 11.21 2.47
C VAL A 130 -3.09 11.61 2.25
N GLN A 131 -3.56 12.70 2.87
CA GLN A 131 -4.91 13.22 2.65
C GLN A 131 -5.10 13.67 1.20
N ARG A 132 -4.15 14.47 0.66
CA ARG A 132 -4.22 14.93 -0.73
C ARG A 132 -4.14 13.77 -1.72
N GLN A 133 -3.22 12.83 -1.50
CA GLN A 133 -3.08 11.63 -2.33
C GLN A 133 -4.36 10.77 -2.33
N SER A 134 -5.00 10.61 -1.16
CA SER A 134 -6.26 9.86 -1.04
C SER A 134 -7.41 10.54 -1.78
N GLN A 135 -7.50 11.87 -1.70
CA GLN A 135 -8.51 12.65 -2.45
C GLN A 135 -8.30 12.51 -3.96
N ASN A 136 -7.08 12.76 -4.42
CA ASN A 136 -6.74 12.62 -5.84
C ASN A 136 -7.03 11.19 -6.33
N ALA A 137 -6.60 10.17 -5.60
CA ALA A 137 -6.79 8.77 -5.98
C ALA A 137 -8.27 8.38 -6.07
N LEU A 138 -9.12 8.88 -5.17
CA LEU A 138 -10.56 8.62 -5.23
C LEU A 138 -11.20 9.23 -6.50
N GLU A 139 -10.83 10.45 -6.85
CA GLU A 139 -11.33 11.11 -8.06
C GLU A 139 -10.89 10.38 -9.33
N LEU A 140 -9.60 9.99 -9.40
CA LEU A 140 -9.08 9.20 -10.51
C LEU A 140 -9.73 7.81 -10.60
N ALA A 141 -9.94 7.15 -9.47
CA ALA A 141 -10.59 5.83 -9.44
C ALA A 141 -12.04 5.90 -9.96
N ARG A 142 -12.81 6.91 -9.54
CA ARG A 142 -14.18 7.15 -10.04
C ARG A 142 -14.20 7.48 -11.53
N TYR A 143 -13.25 8.28 -11.99
CA TYR A 143 -13.12 8.59 -13.41
C TYR A 143 -12.83 7.32 -14.21
N LEU A 144 -11.88 6.49 -13.77
CA LEU A 144 -11.52 5.24 -14.44
C LEU A 144 -12.70 4.24 -14.45
N GLU A 145 -13.43 4.11 -13.35
CA GLU A 145 -14.58 3.21 -13.24
C GLU A 145 -15.69 3.55 -14.24
N ALA A 146 -15.82 4.82 -14.64
CA ALA A 146 -16.79 5.29 -15.63
C ALA A 146 -16.35 5.09 -17.09
N GLN A 147 -15.11 4.61 -17.35
CA GLN A 147 -14.61 4.47 -18.72
C GLN A 147 -14.91 3.09 -19.29
N GLY A 148 -15.52 3.01 -20.47
CA GLY A 148 -15.83 1.75 -21.16
C GLY A 148 -14.60 0.93 -21.59
N SER A 149 -13.41 1.54 -21.65
CA SER A 149 -12.14 0.88 -21.95
C SER A 149 -11.45 0.26 -20.72
N ILE A 150 -12.05 0.41 -19.53
CA ILE A 150 -11.54 -0.12 -18.27
C ILE A 150 -12.43 -1.28 -17.80
N ASN A 151 -11.83 -2.44 -17.64
CA ASN A 151 -12.55 -3.64 -17.22
C ASN A 151 -12.80 -3.69 -15.71
N TRP A 152 -11.85 -3.16 -14.91
CA TRP A 152 -11.94 -3.16 -13.45
C TRP A 152 -11.01 -2.11 -12.84
N VAL A 153 -11.42 -1.52 -11.71
CA VAL A 153 -10.58 -0.63 -10.91
C VAL A 153 -10.42 -1.22 -9.50
N PHE A 154 -9.18 -1.46 -9.10
CA PHE A 154 -8.83 -1.88 -7.75
C PHE A 154 -8.52 -0.65 -6.91
N TYR A 155 -9.46 -0.22 -6.11
CA TYR A 155 -9.28 0.87 -5.14
C TYR A 155 -10.18 0.68 -3.93
N PRO A 156 -9.64 0.67 -2.69
CA PRO A 156 -10.44 0.38 -1.50
C PRO A 156 -11.58 1.38 -1.22
N GLY A 157 -11.52 2.57 -1.81
CA GLY A 157 -12.52 3.64 -1.65
C GLY A 157 -13.69 3.60 -2.62
N LEU A 158 -13.74 2.66 -3.56
CA LEU A 158 -14.89 2.47 -4.45
C LEU A 158 -15.92 1.54 -3.80
N GLU A 159 -17.19 1.89 -3.87
CA GLU A 159 -18.29 1.05 -3.35
C GLU A 159 -18.40 -0.29 -4.08
N SER A 160 -17.98 -0.35 -5.34
CA SER A 160 -17.87 -1.57 -6.14
C SER A 160 -16.77 -2.53 -5.66
N ASN A 161 -15.79 -2.03 -4.86
CA ASN A 161 -14.71 -2.88 -4.35
C ASN A 161 -15.23 -3.79 -3.23
N PRO A 162 -15.03 -5.12 -3.32
CA PRO A 162 -15.48 -6.06 -2.28
C PRO A 162 -14.93 -5.76 -0.87
N GLY A 163 -13.76 -5.15 -0.78
CA GLY A 163 -13.13 -4.75 0.48
C GLY A 163 -13.64 -3.42 1.06
N TYR A 164 -14.49 -2.67 0.34
CA TYR A 164 -14.94 -1.35 0.76
C TYR A 164 -15.60 -1.31 2.14
N PRO A 165 -16.50 -2.25 2.52
CA PRO A 165 -17.12 -2.23 3.86
C PRO A 165 -16.09 -2.34 4.98
N ILE A 166 -15.04 -3.15 4.79
CA ILE A 166 -13.95 -3.32 5.76
C ILE A 166 -13.06 -2.07 5.75
N ALA A 167 -12.69 -1.57 4.56
CA ALA A 167 -11.92 -0.34 4.42
C ALA A 167 -12.61 0.84 5.11
N LYS A 168 -13.91 1.02 4.88
CA LYS A 168 -14.74 2.07 5.50
C LYS A 168 -14.77 1.98 7.03
N LYS A 169 -14.72 0.75 7.59
CA LYS A 169 -14.70 0.51 9.03
C LYS A 169 -13.35 0.85 9.67
N GLN A 170 -12.24 0.44 9.04
CA GLN A 170 -10.92 0.47 9.68
C GLN A 170 -9.98 1.57 9.17
N MET A 171 -10.25 2.20 8.01
CA MET A 171 -9.47 3.31 7.48
C MET A 171 -10.12 4.65 7.83
N GLN A 172 -9.32 5.65 8.17
CA GLN A 172 -9.77 6.96 8.62
C GLN A 172 -9.29 8.05 7.66
N GLY A 173 -10.17 8.95 7.24
CA GLY A 173 -9.81 10.14 6.47
C GLY A 173 -9.47 9.90 5.00
N GLY A 174 -9.62 8.67 4.48
CA GLY A 174 -9.36 8.32 3.09
C GLY A 174 -8.98 6.86 2.91
N PHE A 175 -8.66 6.48 1.67
CA PHE A 175 -8.41 5.08 1.29
C PHE A 175 -7.02 4.87 0.66
N GLY A 176 -6.13 5.86 0.76
CA GLY A 176 -4.76 5.81 0.26
C GLY A 176 -4.59 6.35 -1.15
N GLY A 177 -3.32 6.52 -1.54
CA GLY A 177 -2.92 7.05 -2.84
C GLY A 177 -2.59 5.97 -3.86
N MET A 178 -2.91 4.70 -3.60
CA MET A 178 -2.62 3.59 -4.52
C MET A 178 -3.89 3.06 -5.15
N LEU A 179 -3.87 2.92 -6.46
CA LEU A 179 -4.91 2.23 -7.23
C LEU A 179 -4.29 1.42 -8.36
N SER A 180 -5.03 0.43 -8.85
CA SER A 180 -4.69 -0.30 -10.06
C SER A 180 -5.92 -0.48 -10.91
N PHE A 181 -5.74 -0.67 -12.22
CA PHE A 181 -6.87 -0.92 -13.12
C PHE A 181 -6.48 -1.87 -14.24
N LEU A 182 -7.49 -2.55 -14.77
CA LEU A 182 -7.36 -3.44 -15.92
C LEU A 182 -7.88 -2.73 -17.16
N VAL A 183 -7.01 -2.51 -18.13
CA VAL A 183 -7.44 -2.00 -19.44
C VAL A 183 -8.09 -3.12 -20.26
N SER A 184 -8.97 -2.78 -21.18
CA SER A 184 -9.48 -3.73 -22.17
C SER A 184 -8.36 -4.18 -23.09
N GLY A 185 -8.29 -5.48 -23.38
CA GLY A 185 -7.18 -6.10 -24.12
C GLY A 185 -6.15 -6.76 -23.22
N GLY A 186 -4.90 -6.74 -23.63
CA GLY A 186 -3.79 -7.42 -22.94
C GLY A 186 -2.60 -6.50 -22.65
N LYS A 187 -1.42 -7.11 -22.60
CA LYS A 187 -0.14 -6.41 -22.35
C LYS A 187 0.12 -5.28 -23.33
N LYS A 188 -0.19 -5.49 -24.62
CA LYS A 188 0.08 -4.51 -25.68
C LYS A 188 -0.70 -3.22 -25.44
N GLU A 189 -1.99 -3.34 -25.17
CA GLU A 189 -2.90 -2.21 -24.90
C GLU A 189 -2.49 -1.49 -23.61
N ALA A 190 -2.11 -2.22 -22.56
CA ALA A 190 -1.58 -1.62 -21.33
C ALA A 190 -0.32 -0.79 -21.57
N LEU A 191 0.63 -1.32 -22.34
CA LEU A 191 1.85 -0.58 -22.67
C LEU A 191 1.58 0.62 -23.60
N GLU A 192 0.59 0.54 -24.48
CA GLU A 192 0.17 1.64 -25.32
C GLU A 192 -0.44 2.79 -24.49
N VAL A 193 -1.32 2.47 -23.54
CA VAL A 193 -1.86 3.45 -22.58
C VAL A 193 -0.72 4.15 -21.85
N LEU A 194 0.23 3.40 -21.30
CA LEU A 194 1.39 3.97 -20.57
C LEU A 194 2.29 4.85 -21.45
N SER A 195 2.38 4.55 -22.73
CA SER A 195 3.26 5.32 -23.66
C SER A 195 2.83 6.77 -23.83
N ARG A 196 1.55 7.07 -23.56
CA ARG A 196 0.94 8.40 -23.72
C ARG A 196 1.00 9.25 -22.44
N ALA A 197 1.47 8.70 -21.31
CA ALA A 197 1.60 9.42 -20.06
C ALA A 197 2.61 10.58 -20.16
N GLN A 198 2.23 11.75 -19.66
CA GLN A 198 3.06 12.96 -19.67
C GLN A 198 3.28 13.53 -18.27
N VAL A 199 2.25 13.53 -17.42
CA VAL A 199 2.32 13.96 -16.02
C VAL A 199 2.72 12.78 -15.13
N PHE A 200 2.07 11.63 -15.29
CA PHE A 200 2.47 10.41 -14.61
C PHE A 200 3.85 9.96 -15.07
N LYS A 201 4.80 9.85 -14.15
CA LYS A 201 6.12 9.33 -14.44
C LYS A 201 6.09 7.80 -14.52
N ARG A 202 6.62 7.25 -15.61
CA ARG A 202 6.74 5.78 -15.76
C ARG A 202 7.89 5.26 -14.92
N ALA A 203 7.56 4.79 -13.74
CA ALA A 203 8.54 4.25 -12.78
C ALA A 203 7.88 3.28 -11.80
N THR A 204 8.70 2.42 -11.23
CA THR A 204 8.36 1.61 -10.06
C THR A 204 8.39 2.47 -8.79
N SER A 205 8.13 1.86 -7.63
CA SER A 205 8.01 2.51 -6.34
C SER A 205 6.60 3.06 -6.09
N LEU A 206 6.40 3.77 -4.99
CA LEU A 206 5.09 4.32 -4.58
C LEU A 206 5.22 5.31 -3.42
N GLY A 207 4.16 6.09 -3.18
CA GLY A 207 3.99 6.91 -1.99
C GLY A 207 4.78 8.22 -1.97
N GLY A 208 5.42 8.56 -3.12
CA GLY A 208 6.07 9.86 -3.31
C GLY A 208 5.07 11.00 -3.52
N VAL A 209 5.59 12.23 -3.56
CA VAL A 209 4.80 13.43 -3.90
C VAL A 209 4.44 13.47 -5.38
N GLU A 210 5.19 12.76 -6.22
CA GLU A 210 4.99 12.66 -7.66
C GLU A 210 4.12 11.46 -7.99
N SER A 211 3.24 11.61 -8.99
CA SER A 211 2.42 10.51 -9.51
C SER A 211 3.24 9.58 -10.39
N LEU A 212 3.20 8.28 -10.06
CA LEU A 212 3.91 7.22 -10.79
C LEU A 212 2.90 6.26 -11.41
N ILE A 213 3.29 5.68 -12.55
CA ILE A 213 2.49 4.67 -13.24
C ILE A 213 3.39 3.59 -13.84
N GLU A 214 2.94 2.33 -13.77
CA GLU A 214 3.69 1.21 -14.35
C GLU A 214 2.79 0.09 -14.86
N HIS A 215 3.28 -0.66 -15.83
CA HIS A 215 2.77 -1.99 -16.16
C HIS A 215 3.32 -2.98 -15.15
N ARG A 216 2.48 -3.40 -14.20
CA ARG A 216 2.93 -4.15 -13.02
C ARG A 216 3.63 -5.45 -13.39
N LYS A 217 3.05 -6.25 -14.29
CA LYS A 217 3.62 -7.53 -14.74
C LYS A 217 5.04 -7.40 -15.30
N SER A 218 5.36 -6.31 -16.02
CA SER A 218 6.70 -6.09 -16.57
C SER A 218 7.75 -5.72 -15.51
N SER A 219 7.33 -5.29 -14.34
CA SER A 219 8.21 -4.90 -13.23
C SER A 219 8.47 -6.03 -12.24
N GLU A 220 7.81 -7.18 -12.41
CA GLU A 220 7.97 -8.35 -11.57
C GLU A 220 9.14 -9.20 -12.04
N THR A 221 9.96 -9.64 -11.08
CA THR A 221 11.15 -10.46 -11.35
C THR A 221 10.90 -11.96 -11.29
N VAL A 222 9.74 -12.34 -10.78
CA VAL A 222 9.27 -13.73 -10.64
C VAL A 222 7.93 -13.89 -11.33
N GLU A 223 7.59 -15.09 -11.71
CA GLU A 223 6.27 -15.40 -12.25
C GLU A 223 5.20 -15.23 -11.18
N THR A 224 4.20 -14.41 -11.49
CA THR A 224 3.10 -14.05 -10.58
C THR A 224 1.76 -14.19 -11.30
N GLU A 225 0.68 -14.20 -10.52
CA GLU A 225 -0.69 -14.20 -11.04
C GLU A 225 -1.18 -12.80 -11.47
N THR A 226 -0.32 -11.82 -11.49
CA THR A 226 -0.66 -10.45 -11.92
C THR A 226 -1.15 -10.46 -13.38
N PRO A 227 -2.36 -9.93 -13.66
CA PRO A 227 -2.88 -9.87 -15.04
C PRO A 227 -1.98 -9.07 -15.98
N ASP A 228 -1.89 -9.53 -17.23
CA ASP A 228 -1.06 -8.90 -18.27
C ASP A 228 -1.54 -7.49 -18.68
N ASN A 229 -2.76 -7.12 -18.35
CA ASN A 229 -3.35 -5.81 -18.63
C ASN A 229 -3.47 -4.93 -17.39
N LEU A 230 -2.81 -5.29 -16.28
CA LEU A 230 -2.86 -4.51 -15.05
C LEU A 230 -1.86 -3.34 -15.08
N ILE A 231 -2.40 -2.15 -14.91
CA ILE A 231 -1.66 -0.92 -14.69
C ILE A 231 -1.79 -0.51 -13.23
N ARG A 232 -0.65 -0.23 -12.56
CA ARG A 232 -0.60 0.25 -11.19
C ARG A 232 -0.24 1.74 -11.16
N MET A 233 -0.94 2.51 -10.34
CA MET A 233 -0.70 3.92 -10.11
C MET A 233 -0.36 4.19 -8.63
N SER A 234 0.64 5.04 -8.43
CA SER A 234 0.90 5.72 -7.16
C SER A 234 0.58 7.19 -7.35
N VAL A 235 -0.50 7.65 -6.76
CA VAL A 235 -1.01 9.01 -6.95
C VAL A 235 -0.29 9.97 -6.02
N GLY A 236 0.22 11.05 -6.58
CA GLY A 236 0.92 12.13 -5.88
C GLY A 236 -0.01 13.25 -5.41
N ILE A 237 0.58 14.43 -5.21
CA ILE A 237 -0.10 15.61 -4.66
C ILE A 237 -0.35 16.70 -5.70
N GLU A 238 -0.13 16.43 -6.98
CA GLU A 238 -0.36 17.35 -8.08
C GLU A 238 -1.81 17.85 -8.10
N ALA A 239 -2.11 18.86 -8.91
CA ALA A 239 -3.47 19.26 -9.18
C ALA A 239 -4.23 18.10 -9.83
N VAL A 240 -5.41 17.77 -9.30
CA VAL A 240 -6.16 16.60 -9.76
C VAL A 240 -6.64 16.77 -11.20
N GLU A 241 -6.85 18.00 -11.62
CA GLU A 241 -7.24 18.38 -12.97
C GLU A 241 -6.17 17.97 -13.99
N ASP A 242 -4.89 18.18 -13.67
CA ASP A 242 -3.76 17.80 -14.52
C ASP A 242 -3.63 16.27 -14.61
N LEU A 243 -3.86 15.56 -13.51
CA LEU A 243 -3.85 14.11 -13.47
C LEU A 243 -5.03 13.51 -14.29
N LEU A 244 -6.21 14.11 -14.20
CA LEU A 244 -7.39 13.70 -15.00
C LEU A 244 -7.17 13.96 -16.48
N GLU A 245 -6.57 15.10 -16.83
CA GLU A 245 -6.26 15.43 -18.23
C GLU A 245 -5.25 14.46 -18.82
N ASP A 246 -4.23 14.08 -18.03
CA ASP A 246 -3.26 13.07 -18.47
C ASP A 246 -3.92 11.69 -18.67
N LEU A 247 -4.83 11.28 -17.76
CA LEU A 247 -5.60 10.04 -17.93
C LEU A 247 -6.49 10.07 -19.18
N ARG A 248 -7.18 11.20 -19.48
CA ARG A 248 -7.96 11.33 -20.72
C ARG A 248 -7.07 11.10 -21.94
N ARG A 249 -5.92 11.73 -21.99
CA ARG A 249 -4.95 11.56 -23.06
C ARG A 249 -4.46 10.12 -23.17
N MET A 250 -4.14 9.49 -22.06
CA MET A 250 -3.67 8.11 -22.02
C MET A 250 -4.71 7.14 -22.56
N LEU A 251 -5.98 7.33 -22.20
CA LEU A 251 -7.08 6.49 -22.63
C LEU A 251 -7.65 6.88 -24.02
N GLN A 252 -7.21 7.99 -24.60
CA GLN A 252 -7.72 8.54 -25.87
C GLN A 252 -9.25 8.83 -25.86
N VAL A 253 -9.74 9.37 -24.75
CA VAL A 253 -11.14 9.76 -24.57
C VAL A 253 -11.28 11.27 -24.75
#